data_d837b0ef445dda9f7315f7da27940982
#
_entry.id   d837b0ef445dda9f7315f7da27940982
#
_cell.length_a   1.000
_cell.length_b   1.000
_cell.length_c   1.000
_cell.angle_alpha   90.00
_cell.angle_beta   90.00
_cell.angle_gamma   90.00
#
_symmetry.space_group_name_H-M   'P 1'
#
loop_
_entity.id
_entity.type
_entity.pdbx_description
1 polymer ?
#
loop_
_entity_poly.entity_id
_entity_poly.type
_entity_poly.pdbx_seq_one_letter_code
_entity_poly.pdbx_strand_id
1 'polypeptide(L)'
;RDRGPSRGLGDVYKRQGGGFGGADFSDIFENFFSDFGGERSSSRSRNSNNRGSDLRYDLSISLEEAYSGKKQNIQFSTSDKCDTCKGSGSKPGYSADKCTYCGGNGKVRSNQGFFTVQQTCPQCSGSGEEITNPCSSCNGRGNKQTSKKISVTIPKGVDDGTRIRLASKGEAGTRGGANGDLYLFINVKSHELFKRSEENLFFECPISIADAALGTTIEIPTIDGGKAKIKIPEGTQSGKQFRLRGKGMPYMRGSGNGDLYVQINTCLLYTSDAADEEDS
;
A
#
# COMPACT_ATOMS: atom_id res chain seq x y z
N ARG A 1 40.67 -38.53 -15.39
CA ARG A 1 41.38 -37.40 -16.08
C ARG A 1 40.43 -36.24 -16.07
N ASP A 2 40.55 -35.08 -15.38
CA ASP A 2 41.65 -34.53 -14.61
C ASP A 2 41.03 -33.60 -13.55
N ARG A 3 41.66 -33.61 -12.41
CA ARG A 3 41.34 -32.79 -11.26
C ARG A 3 41.82 -31.35 -11.52
N GLY A 4 40.96 -30.36 -11.30
CA GLY A 4 41.33 -28.96 -11.16
C GLY A 4 41.15 -28.48 -9.70
N PRO A 5 42.04 -27.67 -9.15
CA PRO A 5 42.17 -27.50 -7.72
C PRO A 5 41.22 -26.45 -7.11
N SER A 6 40.82 -26.74 -5.90
CA SER A 6 40.16 -25.87 -4.94
C SER A 6 40.97 -24.57 -4.71
N ARG A 7 40.38 -23.41 -4.94
CA ARG A 7 40.95 -22.13 -4.48
C ARG A 7 40.35 -21.79 -3.12
N GLY A 8 41.26 -21.73 -2.15
CA GLY A 8 41.00 -21.51 -0.76
C GLY A 8 40.52 -20.11 -0.44
N LEU A 9 39.72 -20.05 0.62
CA LEU A 9 39.34 -18.91 1.41
C LEU A 9 40.61 -18.33 2.11
N GLY A 10 41.29 -17.38 1.50
CA GLY A 10 42.54 -16.88 2.06
C GLY A 10 42.86 -15.40 1.83
N ASP A 11 42.08 -14.65 1.03
CA ASP A 11 42.53 -13.30 0.61
C ASP A 11 41.62 -12.12 1.03
N VAL A 12 40.84 -12.27 2.10
CA VAL A 12 39.96 -11.16 2.56
C VAL A 12 40.59 -10.38 3.77
N TYR A 13 41.74 -10.78 4.31
CA TYR A 13 42.32 -10.15 5.51
C TYR A 13 43.71 -9.55 5.33
N LYS A 14 44.01 -8.89 4.19
CA LYS A 14 45.25 -8.09 4.05
C LYS A 14 45.00 -6.79 3.27
N ARG A 15 44.32 -5.85 3.88
CA ARG A 15 44.45 -4.41 3.56
C ARG A 15 43.86 -3.55 4.68
N GLN A 16 44.43 -3.65 5.86
CA GLN A 16 44.34 -2.60 6.86
C GLN A 16 45.76 -2.46 7.47
N GLY A 17 46.47 -1.48 7.02
CA GLY A 17 47.70 -1.11 7.62
C GLY A 17 48.57 -0.28 6.69
N GLY A 18 48.61 1.04 6.92
CA GLY A 18 49.71 1.85 6.46
C GLY A 18 49.36 3.14 5.73
N GLY A 19 49.61 4.28 6.39
CA GLY A 19 50.03 5.49 5.70
C GLY A 19 49.06 6.66 5.72
N PHE A 20 49.00 7.35 6.83
CA PHE A 20 48.66 8.78 6.86
C PHE A 20 49.83 9.54 6.20
N GLY A 21 49.66 9.98 4.98
CA GLY A 21 50.63 10.78 4.23
C GLY A 21 49.94 11.54 3.13
N GLY A 22 49.87 12.86 3.27
CA GLY A 22 49.19 13.84 2.43
C GLY A 22 49.25 13.62 0.94
N ALA A 23 48.12 13.58 0.34
CA ALA A 23 47.80 14.05 -1.00
C ALA A 23 46.30 13.76 -1.26
N ASP A 24 45.65 14.69 -1.93
CA ASP A 24 44.31 14.60 -2.53
C ASP A 24 43.05 14.81 -1.66
N PHE A 25 43.11 15.73 -0.72
CA PHE A 25 41.90 16.45 -0.33
C PHE A 25 41.41 17.39 -1.44
N SER A 26 42.27 17.67 -2.43
CA SER A 26 41.93 18.55 -3.56
C SER A 26 40.92 17.93 -4.52
N ASP A 27 41.06 16.64 -4.83
CA ASP A 27 40.17 15.96 -5.80
C ASP A 27 38.79 15.65 -5.26
N ILE A 28 38.67 15.43 -3.94
CA ILE A 28 37.33 15.24 -3.31
C ILE A 28 36.61 16.61 -3.22
N PHE A 29 37.37 17.67 -3.02
CA PHE A 29 36.85 19.02 -2.95
C PHE A 29 36.46 19.58 -4.33
N GLU A 30 37.23 19.27 -5.39
CA GLU A 30 36.87 19.65 -6.77
C GLU A 30 35.65 18.90 -7.27
N ASN A 31 35.50 17.61 -7.01
CA ASN A 31 34.29 16.87 -7.37
C ASN A 31 33.06 17.31 -6.57
N PHE A 32 33.22 17.69 -5.30
CA PHE A 32 32.12 18.24 -4.50
C PHE A 32 31.75 19.67 -4.92
N PHE A 33 32.72 20.48 -5.36
CA PHE A 33 32.48 21.85 -5.75
C PHE A 33 32.06 22.00 -7.22
N SER A 34 32.44 21.09 -8.11
CA SER A 34 31.97 21.06 -9.50
C SER A 34 30.52 20.61 -9.62
N ASP A 35 30.02 19.76 -8.69
CA ASP A 35 28.60 19.40 -8.62
C ASP A 35 27.75 20.49 -7.96
N PHE A 36 28.40 21.41 -7.20
CA PHE A 36 27.74 22.54 -6.55
C PHE A 36 27.86 23.87 -7.30
N GLY A 37 28.71 23.94 -8.33
CA GLY A 37 28.99 25.17 -9.10
C GLY A 37 28.34 25.24 -10.50
N GLY A 38 27.58 24.22 -10.89
CA GLY A 38 26.87 24.14 -12.16
C GLY A 38 25.52 24.82 -12.11
N GLU A 39 25.51 26.10 -12.37
CA GLU A 39 24.36 26.96 -12.65
C GLU A 39 23.56 26.43 -13.85
N ARG A 40 22.58 25.54 -13.55
CA ARG A 40 21.38 25.40 -14.39
C ARG A 40 20.17 25.25 -13.50
N SER A 41 19.57 26.36 -13.23
CA SER A 41 18.26 26.56 -12.64
C SER A 41 17.22 25.58 -13.22
N SER A 42 16.99 24.48 -12.56
CA SER A 42 15.73 23.78 -12.70
C SER A 42 14.74 24.38 -11.71
N SER A 43 13.94 25.31 -12.19
CA SER A 43 12.82 25.96 -11.50
C SER A 43 11.70 24.99 -11.04
N ARG A 44 12.01 23.72 -10.81
CA ARG A 44 11.03 22.68 -10.42
C ARG A 44 10.86 22.48 -8.91
N SER A 45 11.62 23.18 -8.06
CA SER A 45 11.60 22.94 -6.60
C SER A 45 10.61 23.82 -5.81
N ARG A 46 9.86 24.73 -6.42
CA ARG A 46 8.95 25.61 -5.67
C ARG A 46 7.58 25.01 -5.35
N ASN A 47 7.20 23.88 -5.97
CA ASN A 47 5.84 23.35 -5.87
C ASN A 47 5.66 22.19 -4.88
N SER A 48 6.72 21.63 -4.30
CA SER A 48 6.59 20.47 -3.42
C SER A 48 6.03 20.82 -2.03
N ASN A 49 6.25 22.02 -1.54
CA ASN A 49 5.81 22.44 -0.20
C ASN A 49 4.31 22.72 -0.08
N ASN A 50 3.60 22.87 -1.21
CA ASN A 50 2.19 23.23 -1.22
C ASN A 50 1.27 22.07 -1.61
N ARG A 51 1.84 20.89 -1.95
CA ARG A 51 1.03 19.70 -2.25
C ARG A 51 0.36 19.19 -0.99
N GLY A 52 -0.90 18.76 -1.11
CA GLY A 52 -1.63 18.09 -0.04
C GLY A 52 -1.04 16.74 0.30
N SER A 53 -1.30 16.28 1.51
CA SER A 53 -0.86 14.98 2.01
C SER A 53 -1.59 13.85 1.29
N ASP A 54 -0.88 12.75 1.09
CA ASP A 54 -1.50 11.52 0.63
C ASP A 54 -2.27 10.88 1.78
N LEU A 55 -3.43 10.30 1.48
CA LEU A 55 -4.28 9.62 2.45
C LEU A 55 -4.18 8.10 2.29
N ARG A 56 -4.24 7.40 3.40
CA ARG A 56 -4.36 5.95 3.47
C ARG A 56 -5.75 5.56 3.95
N TYR A 57 -6.33 4.57 3.29
CA TYR A 57 -7.60 3.97 3.68
C TYR A 57 -7.49 2.44 3.59
N ASP A 58 -7.71 1.74 4.70
CA ASP A 58 -7.69 0.28 4.75
C ASP A 58 -9.11 -0.23 4.54
N LEU A 59 -9.26 -1.12 3.55
CA LEU A 59 -10.54 -1.67 3.14
C LEU A 59 -10.52 -3.19 3.29
N SER A 60 -11.36 -3.73 4.17
CA SER A 60 -11.50 -5.15 4.37
C SER A 60 -12.63 -5.70 3.51
N ILE A 61 -12.35 -6.76 2.76
CA ILE A 61 -13.30 -7.47 1.89
C ILE A 61 -13.30 -8.95 2.21
N SER A 62 -14.39 -9.64 1.87
CA SER A 62 -14.44 -11.10 1.97
C SER A 62 -13.75 -11.78 0.78
N LEU A 63 -13.50 -13.09 0.88
CA LEU A 63 -12.87 -13.86 -0.19
C LEU A 63 -13.77 -13.96 -1.43
N GLU A 64 -15.10 -14.04 -1.25
CA GLU A 64 -16.09 -14.06 -2.33
C GLU A 64 -16.17 -12.70 -3.05
N GLU A 65 -16.04 -11.61 -2.29
CA GLU A 65 -15.97 -10.26 -2.85
C GLU A 65 -14.68 -10.07 -3.66
N ALA A 66 -13.57 -10.64 -3.20
CA ALA A 66 -12.32 -10.66 -3.95
C ALA A 66 -12.43 -11.53 -5.22
N TYR A 67 -13.20 -12.62 -5.17
CA TYR A 67 -13.45 -13.49 -6.33
C TYR A 67 -14.30 -12.78 -7.41
N SER A 68 -15.43 -12.21 -7.02
CA SER A 68 -16.38 -11.61 -7.95
C SER A 68 -15.99 -10.21 -8.42
N GLY A 69 -15.15 -9.52 -7.64
CA GLY A 69 -14.94 -8.08 -7.73
C GLY A 69 -16.16 -7.31 -7.23
N LYS A 70 -15.93 -6.11 -6.74
CA LYS A 70 -16.99 -5.28 -6.12
C LYS A 70 -16.82 -3.81 -6.41
N LYS A 71 -17.94 -3.11 -6.62
CA LYS A 71 -17.98 -1.66 -6.51
C LYS A 71 -18.40 -1.29 -5.09
N GLN A 72 -17.57 -0.56 -4.38
CA GLN A 72 -17.84 -0.15 -3.01
C GLN A 72 -17.75 1.36 -2.86
N ASN A 73 -18.69 1.93 -2.11
CA ASN A 73 -18.64 3.33 -1.72
C ASN A 73 -17.87 3.44 -0.40
N ILE A 74 -16.81 4.20 -0.40
CA ILE A 74 -16.01 4.52 0.78
C ILE A 74 -16.31 5.95 1.20
N GLN A 75 -16.32 6.19 2.51
CA GLN A 75 -16.46 7.51 3.09
C GLN A 75 -15.24 7.77 3.98
N PHE A 76 -14.59 8.89 3.77
CA PHE A 76 -13.42 9.29 4.54
C PHE A 76 -13.40 10.79 4.74
N SER A 77 -12.74 11.23 5.80
CA SER A 77 -12.52 12.64 6.08
C SER A 77 -11.27 13.11 5.37
N THR A 78 -11.37 14.23 4.68
CA THR A 78 -10.26 14.85 3.98
C THR A 78 -10.31 16.36 4.15
N SER A 79 -9.18 16.99 4.00
CA SER A 79 -9.06 18.43 3.93
C SER A 79 -9.32 18.89 2.50
N ASP A 80 -10.35 19.70 2.29
CA ASP A 80 -10.72 20.23 0.97
C ASP A 80 -10.46 21.72 0.87
N LYS A 81 -10.35 22.24 -0.34
CA LYS A 81 -10.20 23.69 -0.54
C LYS A 81 -11.40 24.43 0.03
N CYS A 82 -11.15 25.48 0.77
CA CYS A 82 -12.21 26.32 1.29
C CYS A 82 -12.99 27.01 0.16
N ASP A 83 -14.29 26.80 0.10
CA ASP A 83 -15.15 27.34 -0.96
C ASP A 83 -15.17 28.87 -0.96
N THR A 84 -15.08 29.50 0.22
CA THR A 84 -15.13 30.93 0.41
C THR A 84 -13.89 31.64 -0.14
N CYS A 85 -12.69 31.13 0.17
CA CYS A 85 -11.43 31.74 -0.29
C CYS A 85 -10.75 30.97 -1.42
N LYS A 86 -11.33 29.89 -1.91
CA LYS A 86 -10.80 29.03 -2.99
C LYS A 86 -9.36 28.56 -2.75
N GLY A 87 -9.01 28.39 -1.46
CA GLY A 87 -7.68 27.90 -1.05
C GLY A 87 -6.66 28.99 -0.74
N SER A 88 -6.94 30.28 -0.94
CA SER A 88 -6.00 31.36 -0.66
C SER A 88 -5.74 31.59 0.84
N GLY A 89 -6.70 31.26 1.69
CA GLY A 89 -6.66 31.57 3.12
C GLY A 89 -7.04 33.03 3.45
N SER A 90 -7.06 33.93 2.47
CA SER A 90 -7.41 35.33 2.65
C SER A 90 -8.90 35.55 2.48
N LYS A 91 -9.44 36.59 3.12
CA LYS A 91 -10.83 37.01 2.93
C LYS A 91 -11.07 37.35 1.46
N PRO A 92 -12.25 37.03 0.89
CA PRO A 92 -12.58 37.39 -0.49
C PRO A 92 -12.36 38.87 -0.74
N GLY A 93 -11.65 39.19 -1.83
CA GLY A 93 -11.27 40.56 -2.19
C GLY A 93 -9.92 41.02 -1.61
N TYR A 94 -9.28 40.23 -0.78
CA TYR A 94 -7.94 40.48 -0.26
C TYR A 94 -6.96 39.41 -0.75
N SER A 95 -5.75 39.82 -1.07
CA SER A 95 -4.63 38.95 -1.42
C SER A 95 -3.71 38.78 -0.20
N ALA A 96 -2.91 37.75 -0.21
CA ALA A 96 -1.81 37.62 0.73
C ALA A 96 -0.69 38.60 0.35
N ASP A 97 -0.14 39.25 1.37
CA ASP A 97 0.96 40.21 1.20
C ASP A 97 2.30 39.45 1.26
N LYS A 98 3.34 40.02 0.62
CA LYS A 98 4.68 39.47 0.76
C LYS A 98 5.17 39.60 2.19
N CYS A 99 5.70 38.55 2.76
CA CYS A 99 6.26 38.58 4.10
C CYS A 99 7.38 39.61 4.20
N THR A 100 7.23 40.59 5.07
CA THR A 100 8.18 41.69 5.26
C THR A 100 9.55 41.21 5.77
N TYR A 101 9.55 40.17 6.59
CA TYR A 101 10.78 39.63 7.19
C TYR A 101 11.71 38.93 6.20
N CYS A 102 11.20 38.18 5.27
CA CYS A 102 11.98 37.43 4.27
C CYS A 102 11.87 37.99 2.84
N GLY A 103 11.13 39.08 2.64
CA GLY A 103 10.92 39.69 1.32
C GLY A 103 10.23 38.76 0.30
N GLY A 104 9.45 37.78 0.78
CA GLY A 104 8.75 36.78 -0.06
C GLY A 104 9.56 35.51 -0.32
N ASN A 105 10.78 35.38 0.20
CA ASN A 105 11.62 34.20 -0.07
C ASN A 105 11.27 32.95 0.78
N GLY A 106 10.50 33.11 1.87
CA GLY A 106 10.15 32.04 2.80
C GLY A 106 11.32 31.54 3.67
N LYS A 107 12.53 32.01 3.41
CA LYS A 107 13.77 31.64 4.11
C LYS A 107 14.58 32.88 4.43
N VAL A 108 15.28 32.83 5.55
CA VAL A 108 16.22 33.88 5.98
C VAL A 108 17.61 33.30 6.07
N ARG A 109 18.60 34.11 5.71
CA ARG A 109 20.01 33.75 5.82
C ARG A 109 20.57 34.40 7.08
N SER A 110 21.17 33.58 7.94
CA SER A 110 21.91 34.03 9.12
C SER A 110 23.37 33.69 8.93
N ASN A 111 24.23 34.70 9.00
CA ASN A 111 25.67 34.51 8.93
C ASN A 111 26.19 34.27 10.36
N GLN A 112 26.70 33.08 10.61
CA GLN A 112 27.37 32.74 11.86
C GLN A 112 28.87 32.51 11.55
N GLY A 113 29.67 33.55 11.68
CA GLY A 113 31.08 33.50 11.36
C GLY A 113 31.33 33.21 9.87
N PHE A 114 32.02 32.11 9.59
CA PHE A 114 32.34 31.69 8.21
C PHE A 114 31.24 30.90 7.51
N PHE A 115 30.15 30.58 8.20
CA PHE A 115 29.05 29.78 7.64
C PHE A 115 27.77 30.60 7.47
N THR A 116 27.16 30.50 6.29
CA THR A 116 25.82 31.03 6.04
C THR A 116 24.79 29.93 6.25
N VAL A 117 24.00 30.05 7.30
CA VAL A 117 22.90 29.12 7.62
C VAL A 117 21.61 29.67 7.05
N GLN A 118 20.92 28.86 6.27
CA GLN A 118 19.61 29.19 5.73
C GLN A 118 18.53 28.56 6.60
N GLN A 119 17.68 29.38 7.23
CA GLN A 119 16.59 28.96 8.09
C GLN A 119 15.23 29.30 7.48
N THR A 120 14.21 28.50 7.81
CA THR A 120 12.83 28.83 7.49
C THR A 120 12.44 30.13 8.17
N CYS A 121 11.80 31.04 7.44
CA CYS A 121 11.35 32.31 7.99
C CYS A 121 10.38 32.07 9.16
N PRO A 122 10.65 32.59 10.37
CA PRO A 122 9.79 32.36 11.53
C PRO A 122 8.44 33.07 11.41
N GLN A 123 8.37 34.19 10.69
CA GLN A 123 7.14 34.97 10.55
C GLN A 123 6.14 34.31 9.60
N CYS A 124 6.57 33.87 8.43
CA CYS A 124 5.70 33.24 7.44
C CYS A 124 5.78 31.71 7.41
N SER A 125 6.55 31.10 8.29
CA SER A 125 6.74 29.63 8.37
C SER A 125 7.09 29.00 7.02
N GLY A 126 7.90 29.69 6.22
CA GLY A 126 8.37 29.20 4.94
C GLY A 126 7.49 29.54 3.73
N SER A 127 6.34 30.14 3.93
CA SER A 127 5.41 30.43 2.84
C SER A 127 5.81 31.63 1.94
N GLY A 128 6.59 32.55 2.48
CA GLY A 128 6.94 33.81 1.82
C GLY A 128 5.83 34.86 1.83
N GLU A 129 4.63 34.51 2.30
CA GLU A 129 3.46 35.37 2.29
C GLU A 129 2.85 35.47 3.68
N GLU A 130 2.22 36.59 3.96
CA GLU A 130 1.53 36.88 5.22
C GLU A 130 0.06 37.21 4.93
N ILE A 131 -0.86 36.57 5.68
CA ILE A 131 -2.30 36.81 5.51
C ILE A 131 -2.73 37.83 6.55
N THR A 132 -2.86 39.08 6.12
CA THR A 132 -3.29 40.20 6.98
C THR A 132 -4.80 40.09 7.33
N ASN A 133 -5.61 39.63 6.36
CA ASN A 133 -7.05 39.45 6.54
C ASN A 133 -7.43 37.98 6.34
N PRO A 134 -7.46 37.17 7.41
CA PRO A 134 -7.76 35.75 7.30
C PRO A 134 -9.24 35.50 6.94
N CYS A 135 -9.48 34.48 6.12
CA CYS A 135 -10.81 34.02 5.78
C CYS A 135 -11.52 33.46 7.04
N SER A 136 -12.70 33.94 7.35
CA SER A 136 -13.47 33.54 8.52
C SER A 136 -13.92 32.08 8.49
N SER A 137 -14.11 31.48 7.29
CA SER A 137 -14.57 30.11 7.12
C SER A 137 -13.47 29.08 7.37
N CYS A 138 -12.21 29.40 7.15
CA CYS A 138 -11.07 28.48 7.32
C CYS A 138 -9.99 29.01 8.27
N ASN A 139 -10.19 30.18 8.87
CA ASN A 139 -9.25 30.83 9.80
C ASN A 139 -7.83 30.96 9.21
N GLY A 140 -7.74 31.36 7.94
CA GLY A 140 -6.48 31.56 7.27
C GLY A 140 -5.82 30.29 6.69
N ARG A 141 -6.35 29.10 6.98
CA ARG A 141 -5.73 27.82 6.54
C ARG A 141 -5.90 27.56 5.04
N GLY A 142 -6.89 28.14 4.39
CA GLY A 142 -7.21 27.86 2.99
C GLY A 142 -7.97 26.55 2.75
N ASN A 143 -7.96 25.64 3.72
CA ASN A 143 -8.58 24.32 3.62
C ASN A 143 -9.61 24.12 4.75
N LYS A 144 -10.64 23.29 4.49
CA LYS A 144 -11.68 22.92 5.44
C LYS A 144 -11.82 21.40 5.46
N GLN A 145 -12.01 20.83 6.63
CA GLN A 145 -12.30 19.40 6.76
C GLN A 145 -13.69 19.08 6.21
N THR A 146 -13.76 18.09 5.33
CA THR A 146 -14.99 17.65 4.68
C THR A 146 -14.99 16.12 4.58
N SER A 147 -16.15 15.50 4.72
CA SER A 147 -16.32 14.07 4.48
C SER A 147 -16.68 13.84 3.00
N LYS A 148 -15.89 13.05 2.31
CA LYS A 148 -16.11 12.68 0.91
C LYS A 148 -16.55 11.23 0.77
N LYS A 149 -17.48 11.01 -0.16
CA LYS A 149 -17.90 9.67 -0.58
C LYS A 149 -17.38 9.42 -1.99
N ILE A 150 -16.67 8.33 -2.19
CA ILE A 150 -16.12 7.95 -3.50
C ILE A 150 -16.50 6.50 -3.78
N SER A 151 -16.97 6.23 -5.00
CA SER A 151 -17.18 4.87 -5.47
C SER A 151 -15.88 4.33 -6.04
N VAL A 152 -15.44 3.17 -5.54
CA VAL A 152 -14.22 2.50 -5.97
C VAL A 152 -14.58 1.14 -6.53
N THR A 153 -14.00 0.80 -7.67
CA THR A 153 -14.15 -0.53 -8.27
C THR A 153 -12.95 -1.38 -7.87
N ILE A 154 -13.22 -2.46 -7.13
CA ILE A 154 -12.24 -3.47 -6.76
C ILE A 154 -12.26 -4.51 -7.88
N PRO A 155 -11.11 -4.76 -8.54
CA PRO A 155 -11.04 -5.79 -9.58
C PRO A 155 -11.20 -7.18 -8.98
N LYS A 156 -11.69 -8.12 -9.78
CA LYS A 156 -11.71 -9.54 -9.43
C LYS A 156 -10.30 -10.10 -9.31
N GLY A 157 -10.13 -11.06 -8.41
CA GLY A 157 -8.82 -11.69 -8.20
C GLY A 157 -7.84 -10.86 -7.36
N VAL A 158 -8.30 -9.75 -6.78
CA VAL A 158 -7.46 -8.89 -5.95
C VAL A 158 -6.84 -9.70 -4.80
N ASP A 159 -5.56 -9.48 -4.55
CA ASP A 159 -4.81 -10.15 -3.50
C ASP A 159 -4.75 -9.33 -2.22
N ASP A 160 -4.45 -10.01 -1.10
CA ASP A 160 -4.23 -9.33 0.17
C ASP A 160 -3.05 -8.36 0.05
N GLY A 161 -3.14 -7.21 0.74
CA GLY A 161 -2.12 -6.16 0.67
C GLY A 161 -2.08 -5.39 -0.65
N THR A 162 -2.97 -5.64 -1.60
CA THR A 162 -3.03 -4.89 -2.87
C THR A 162 -3.32 -3.42 -2.61
N ARG A 163 -2.56 -2.55 -3.28
CA ARG A 163 -2.69 -1.09 -3.18
C ARG A 163 -3.32 -0.51 -4.44
N ILE A 164 -4.43 0.22 -4.27
CA ILE A 164 -5.09 0.96 -5.35
C ILE A 164 -4.86 2.44 -5.12
N ARG A 165 -4.24 3.12 -6.08
CA ARG A 165 -4.02 4.57 -6.04
C ARG A 165 -5.14 5.29 -6.74
N LEU A 166 -5.77 6.22 -6.05
CA LEU A 166 -6.74 7.17 -6.61
C LEU A 166 -6.07 8.55 -6.67
N ALA A 167 -5.67 8.94 -7.87
CA ALA A 167 -4.95 10.20 -8.10
C ALA A 167 -5.80 11.43 -7.70
N SER A 168 -5.17 12.40 -7.04
CA SER A 168 -5.77 13.67 -6.62
C SER A 168 -6.98 13.55 -5.69
N LYS A 169 -7.13 12.42 -4.99
CA LYS A 169 -8.21 12.18 -4.02
C LYS A 169 -7.75 12.26 -2.55
N GLY A 170 -6.49 12.60 -2.30
CA GLY A 170 -5.94 12.90 -0.99
C GLY A 170 -6.37 14.27 -0.45
N GLU A 171 -5.62 14.81 0.49
CA GLU A 171 -5.85 16.14 1.02
C GLU A 171 -5.59 17.23 0.00
N ALA A 172 -6.31 18.32 0.12
CA ALA A 172 -6.07 19.51 -0.72
C ALA A 172 -4.73 20.15 -0.35
N GLY A 173 -4.00 20.54 -1.38
CA GLY A 173 -2.79 21.34 -1.21
C GLY A 173 -3.11 22.71 -0.63
N THR A 174 -2.15 23.29 0.07
CA THR A 174 -2.25 24.65 0.59
C THR A 174 -2.02 25.68 -0.52
N ARG A 175 -2.68 26.83 -0.43
CA ARG A 175 -2.47 27.98 -1.34
C ARG A 175 -2.50 27.62 -2.83
N GLY A 176 -3.48 26.84 -3.24
CA GLY A 176 -3.63 26.42 -4.64
C GLY A 176 -2.72 25.29 -5.07
N GLY A 177 -1.99 24.66 -4.15
CA GLY A 177 -1.18 23.48 -4.41
C GLY A 177 -2.02 22.31 -4.93
N ALA A 178 -1.37 21.33 -5.57
CA ALA A 178 -2.00 20.12 -6.03
C ALA A 178 -2.49 19.26 -4.85
N ASN A 179 -3.58 18.55 -5.06
CA ASN A 179 -4.06 17.58 -4.06
C ASN A 179 -3.09 16.40 -3.95
N GLY A 180 -3.06 15.78 -2.78
CA GLY A 180 -2.45 14.47 -2.59
C GLY A 180 -3.25 13.36 -3.27
N ASP A 181 -2.80 12.12 -3.09
CA ASP A 181 -3.46 10.93 -3.61
C ASP A 181 -4.09 10.14 -2.46
N LEU A 182 -5.11 9.33 -2.78
CA LEU A 182 -5.68 8.38 -1.83
C LEU A 182 -5.21 6.97 -2.20
N TYR A 183 -4.57 6.31 -1.24
CA TYR A 183 -4.12 4.93 -1.34
C TYR A 183 -5.08 4.03 -0.57
N LEU A 184 -5.71 3.13 -1.28
CA LEU A 184 -6.54 2.07 -0.70
C LEU A 184 -5.69 0.83 -0.52
N PHE A 185 -5.65 0.30 0.69
CA PHE A 185 -5.04 -0.98 1.02
C PHE A 185 -6.15 -2.00 1.19
N ILE A 186 -6.11 -3.03 0.36
CA ILE A 186 -7.10 -4.11 0.39
C ILE A 186 -6.61 -5.17 1.37
N ASN A 187 -7.45 -5.50 2.36
CA ASN A 187 -7.22 -6.62 3.27
C ASN A 187 -8.30 -7.66 3.00
N VAL A 188 -7.89 -8.84 2.56
CA VAL A 188 -8.81 -9.96 2.35
C VAL A 188 -8.97 -10.71 3.67
N LYS A 189 -10.20 -10.79 4.18
CA LYS A 189 -10.49 -11.53 5.40
C LYS A 189 -10.23 -13.02 5.21
N SER A 190 -9.72 -13.68 6.25
CA SER A 190 -9.64 -15.14 6.27
C SER A 190 -11.02 -15.74 6.11
N HIS A 191 -11.12 -16.81 5.32
CA HIS A 191 -12.38 -17.54 5.12
C HIS A 191 -12.38 -18.81 5.98
N GLU A 192 -13.55 -19.22 6.46
CA GLU A 192 -13.69 -20.36 7.36
C GLU A 192 -13.31 -21.69 6.69
N LEU A 193 -13.68 -21.85 5.42
CA LEU A 193 -13.50 -23.09 4.68
C LEU A 193 -12.28 -23.08 3.76
N PHE A 194 -11.97 -21.93 3.18
CA PHE A 194 -10.94 -21.84 2.15
C PHE A 194 -9.70 -21.11 2.63
N LYS A 195 -8.54 -21.74 2.41
CA LYS A 195 -7.24 -21.08 2.55
C LYS A 195 -6.76 -20.67 1.16
N ARG A 196 -6.42 -19.41 0.98
CA ARG A 196 -5.91 -18.89 -0.29
C ARG A 196 -4.38 -18.91 -0.30
N SER A 197 -3.81 -19.33 -1.41
CA SER A 197 -2.40 -19.15 -1.73
C SER A 197 -2.31 -18.71 -3.17
N GLU A 198 -1.96 -17.43 -3.36
CA GLU A 198 -1.99 -16.77 -4.67
C GLU A 198 -3.35 -16.92 -5.38
N GLU A 199 -3.41 -17.58 -6.52
CA GLU A 199 -4.65 -17.84 -7.26
C GLU A 199 -5.29 -19.17 -6.89
N ASN A 200 -4.63 -20.00 -6.09
CA ASN A 200 -5.15 -21.30 -5.71
C ASN A 200 -5.90 -21.23 -4.38
N LEU A 201 -6.91 -22.10 -4.26
CA LEU A 201 -7.67 -22.29 -3.04
C LEU A 201 -7.42 -23.69 -2.49
N PHE A 202 -7.36 -23.80 -1.18
CA PHE A 202 -7.23 -25.06 -0.44
C PHE A 202 -8.43 -25.24 0.46
N PHE A 203 -9.01 -26.41 0.38
CA PHE A 203 -10.15 -26.81 1.17
C PHE A 203 -9.86 -28.15 1.85
N GLU A 204 -10.07 -28.22 3.16
CA GLU A 204 -9.92 -29.46 3.92
C GLU A 204 -11.30 -30.13 4.07
N CYS A 205 -11.42 -31.33 3.55
CA CYS A 205 -12.67 -32.10 3.57
C CYS A 205 -12.53 -33.29 4.52
N PRO A 206 -13.21 -33.27 5.66
CA PRO A 206 -13.30 -34.47 6.53
C PRO A 206 -14.21 -35.50 5.90
N ILE A 207 -13.76 -36.75 5.86
CA ILE A 207 -14.57 -37.91 5.42
C ILE A 207 -14.46 -39.06 6.42
N SER A 208 -15.44 -39.92 6.41
CA SER A 208 -15.37 -41.14 7.23
C SER A 208 -14.30 -42.10 6.71
N ILE A 209 -13.73 -42.93 7.60
CA ILE A 209 -12.78 -43.96 7.19
C ILE A 209 -13.44 -45.01 6.27
N ALA A 210 -14.73 -45.28 6.44
CA ALA A 210 -15.50 -46.20 5.60
C ALA A 210 -15.61 -45.64 4.16
N ASP A 211 -15.92 -44.35 4.00
CA ASP A 211 -15.99 -43.68 2.70
C ASP A 211 -14.63 -43.64 2.01
N ALA A 212 -13.55 -43.45 2.79
CA ALA A 212 -12.20 -43.47 2.23
C ALA A 212 -11.79 -44.87 1.78
N ALA A 213 -12.21 -45.92 2.48
CA ALA A 213 -11.89 -47.31 2.15
C ALA A 213 -12.69 -47.81 0.94
N LEU A 214 -14.00 -47.55 0.91
CA LEU A 214 -14.91 -48.07 -0.12
C LEU A 214 -14.97 -47.18 -1.37
N GLY A 215 -14.47 -45.97 -1.25
CA GLY A 215 -14.64 -44.94 -2.26
C GLY A 215 -16.05 -44.32 -2.25
N THR A 216 -16.12 -43.04 -2.50
CA THR A 216 -17.39 -42.30 -2.45
C THR A 216 -17.37 -41.12 -3.44
N THR A 217 -18.53 -40.49 -3.63
CA THR A 217 -18.63 -39.23 -4.36
C THR A 217 -19.14 -38.18 -3.40
N ILE A 218 -18.33 -37.17 -3.15
CA ILE A 218 -18.66 -36.05 -2.26
C ILE A 218 -19.00 -34.78 -3.05
N GLU A 219 -19.86 -33.94 -2.50
CA GLU A 219 -20.14 -32.61 -2.96
C GLU A 219 -19.41 -31.61 -2.05
N ILE A 220 -18.61 -30.76 -2.65
CA ILE A 220 -17.88 -29.70 -1.95
C ILE A 220 -18.37 -28.32 -2.39
N PRO A 221 -18.38 -27.34 -1.50
CA PRO A 221 -18.67 -25.97 -1.87
C PRO A 221 -17.55 -25.41 -2.76
N THR A 222 -17.90 -24.49 -3.63
CA THR A 222 -16.95 -23.73 -4.45
C THR A 222 -17.11 -22.25 -4.15
N ILE A 223 -16.05 -21.47 -4.35
CA ILE A 223 -16.03 -20.03 -4.03
C ILE A 223 -17.05 -19.21 -4.83
N ASP A 224 -17.50 -19.72 -5.95
CA ASP A 224 -18.56 -19.14 -6.78
C ASP A 224 -19.98 -19.34 -6.22
N GLY A 225 -20.12 -19.95 -5.03
CA GLY A 225 -21.39 -20.31 -4.39
C GLY A 225 -22.03 -21.59 -4.97
N GLY A 226 -21.35 -22.26 -5.87
CA GLY A 226 -21.78 -23.53 -6.44
C GLY A 226 -21.33 -24.74 -5.62
N LYS A 227 -21.57 -25.95 -6.17
CA LYS A 227 -21.06 -27.21 -5.63
C LYS A 227 -20.31 -27.95 -6.74
N ALA A 228 -19.22 -28.61 -6.37
CA ALA A 228 -18.47 -29.49 -7.25
C ALA A 228 -18.50 -30.92 -6.72
N LYS A 229 -18.68 -31.91 -7.60
CA LYS A 229 -18.64 -33.33 -7.26
C LYS A 229 -17.23 -33.87 -7.47
N ILE A 230 -16.70 -34.56 -6.45
CA ILE A 230 -15.42 -35.25 -6.52
C ILE A 230 -15.67 -36.73 -6.27
N LYS A 231 -15.16 -37.57 -7.18
CA LYS A 231 -15.11 -39.03 -6.97
C LYS A 231 -13.82 -39.37 -6.22
N ILE A 232 -13.98 -39.92 -5.04
CA ILE A 232 -12.88 -40.42 -4.19
C ILE A 232 -12.72 -41.91 -4.50
N PRO A 233 -11.56 -42.37 -4.99
CA PRO A 233 -11.27 -43.77 -5.21
C PRO A 233 -11.21 -44.54 -3.91
N GLU A 234 -11.50 -45.82 -3.98
CA GLU A 234 -11.31 -46.76 -2.89
C GLU A 234 -9.85 -46.78 -2.41
N GLY A 235 -9.65 -46.95 -1.10
CA GLY A 235 -8.31 -46.97 -0.50
C GLY A 235 -7.63 -45.58 -0.45
N THR A 236 -8.38 -44.49 -0.52
CA THR A 236 -7.83 -43.14 -0.40
C THR A 236 -7.32 -42.91 1.01
N GLN A 237 -6.05 -42.51 1.12
CA GLN A 237 -5.40 -42.21 2.40
C GLN A 237 -5.63 -40.74 2.81
N SER A 238 -5.59 -40.52 4.14
CA SER A 238 -5.64 -39.19 4.72
C SER A 238 -4.48 -38.30 4.18
N GLY A 239 -4.75 -37.02 3.95
CA GLY A 239 -3.80 -36.10 3.40
C GLY A 239 -3.72 -36.10 1.86
N LYS A 240 -4.42 -37.03 1.17
CA LYS A 240 -4.46 -37.03 -0.30
C LYS A 240 -5.17 -35.78 -0.84
N GLN A 241 -4.58 -35.16 -1.85
CA GLN A 241 -5.13 -33.96 -2.46
C GLN A 241 -5.72 -34.27 -3.85
N PHE A 242 -6.89 -33.68 -4.10
CA PHE A 242 -7.58 -33.70 -5.39
C PHE A 242 -7.63 -32.28 -5.96
N ARG A 243 -7.23 -32.14 -7.23
CA ARG A 243 -7.19 -30.86 -7.91
C ARG A 243 -8.42 -30.67 -8.80
N LEU A 244 -9.16 -29.62 -8.55
CA LEU A 244 -10.25 -29.15 -9.40
C LEU A 244 -9.77 -27.95 -10.22
N ARG A 245 -9.56 -28.17 -11.49
CA ARG A 245 -9.02 -27.16 -12.42
C ARG A 245 -10.01 -26.00 -12.60
N GLY A 246 -9.50 -24.78 -12.55
CA GLY A 246 -10.27 -23.57 -12.82
C GLY A 246 -11.31 -23.21 -11.76
N LYS A 247 -11.25 -23.83 -10.56
CA LYS A 247 -12.14 -23.54 -9.42
C LYS A 247 -11.48 -22.73 -8.30
N GLY A 248 -10.30 -22.19 -8.54
CA GLY A 248 -9.61 -21.25 -7.67
C GLY A 248 -9.99 -19.81 -7.93
N MET A 249 -9.17 -18.86 -7.46
CA MET A 249 -9.35 -17.42 -7.64
C MET A 249 -9.07 -17.01 -9.08
N PRO A 250 -9.77 -16.00 -9.60
CA PRO A 250 -9.47 -15.45 -10.92
C PRO A 250 -8.14 -14.72 -10.93
N TYR A 251 -7.44 -14.78 -12.06
CA TYR A 251 -6.24 -14.00 -12.24
C TYR A 251 -6.55 -12.51 -12.29
N MET A 252 -5.79 -11.70 -11.57
CA MET A 252 -5.93 -10.24 -11.61
C MET A 252 -5.52 -9.67 -12.98
N ARG A 253 -4.56 -10.31 -13.66
CA ARG A 253 -4.10 -9.96 -15.01
C ARG A 253 -4.19 -11.18 -15.90
N GLY A 254 -5.09 -11.15 -16.87
CA GLY A 254 -5.30 -12.25 -17.80
C GLY A 254 -6.70 -12.83 -17.74
N SER A 255 -6.89 -13.97 -18.40
CA SER A 255 -8.15 -14.73 -18.40
C SER A 255 -7.94 -16.08 -17.73
N GLY A 256 -8.92 -16.55 -16.98
CA GLY A 256 -8.93 -17.83 -16.30
C GLY A 256 -8.88 -17.70 -14.78
N ASN A 257 -8.95 -18.85 -14.13
CA ASN A 257 -8.91 -19.00 -12.67
C ASN A 257 -7.81 -19.99 -12.31
N GLY A 258 -7.28 -19.85 -11.09
CA GLY A 258 -6.47 -20.87 -10.46
C GLY A 258 -7.26 -22.15 -10.16
N ASP A 259 -6.71 -23.02 -9.36
CA ASP A 259 -7.28 -24.33 -9.05
C ASP A 259 -7.73 -24.40 -7.60
N LEU A 260 -8.69 -25.30 -7.33
CA LEU A 260 -9.08 -25.66 -5.99
C LEU A 260 -8.47 -27.02 -5.63
N TYR A 261 -7.67 -27.04 -4.59
CA TYR A 261 -7.09 -28.25 -4.02
C TYR A 261 -7.91 -28.70 -2.82
N VAL A 262 -8.44 -29.89 -2.90
CA VAL A 262 -9.24 -30.50 -1.86
C VAL A 262 -8.39 -31.56 -1.16
N GLN A 263 -8.05 -31.31 0.07
CA GLN A 263 -7.30 -32.25 0.90
C GLN A 263 -8.29 -33.09 1.71
N ILE A 264 -8.21 -34.39 1.56
CA ILE A 264 -9.05 -35.34 2.28
C ILE A 264 -8.41 -35.62 3.65
N ASN A 265 -9.17 -35.38 4.69
CA ASN A 265 -8.79 -35.74 6.06
C ASN A 265 -9.75 -36.85 6.57
N THR A 266 -9.22 -38.05 6.80
CA THR A 266 -10.02 -39.16 7.35
C THR A 266 -10.14 -39.03 8.86
N CYS A 267 -11.37 -39.12 9.38
CA CYS A 267 -11.66 -39.08 10.79
C CYS A 267 -12.24 -40.48 11.23
N LEU A 268 -11.73 -41.00 12.34
CA LEU A 268 -12.22 -42.25 12.93
C LEU A 268 -13.57 -42.07 13.64
N LEU A 269 -13.84 -40.88 14.16
CA LEU A 269 -15.01 -40.56 14.97
C LEU A 269 -15.83 -39.45 14.27
N TYR A 270 -16.50 -39.80 13.18
CA TYR A 270 -17.57 -38.98 12.66
C TYR A 270 -18.89 -39.43 13.27
N THR A 271 -19.07 -39.19 14.57
CA THR A 271 -20.40 -39.23 15.17
C THR A 271 -21.05 -37.87 14.82
N SER A 272 -22.10 -37.90 14.06
CA SER A 272 -23.01 -36.78 13.95
C SER A 272 -23.67 -36.60 15.32
N ASP A 273 -23.19 -35.66 16.12
CA ASP A 273 -23.79 -35.22 17.38
C ASP A 273 -25.14 -34.49 17.15
N ALA A 274 -25.96 -35.03 16.25
CA ALA A 274 -27.28 -34.49 15.94
C ALA A 274 -28.42 -35.40 16.44
N ALA A 275 -28.16 -36.35 17.33
CA ALA A 275 -29.17 -37.32 17.76
C ALA A 275 -29.38 -37.46 19.28
N ASP A 276 -28.75 -36.65 20.14
CA ASP A 276 -28.87 -36.82 21.57
C ASP A 276 -29.46 -35.61 22.35
N GLU A 277 -30.28 -34.78 21.73
CA GLU A 277 -31.07 -33.78 22.45
C GLU A 277 -32.59 -33.96 22.32
N GLU A 278 -33.06 -35.22 22.32
CA GLU A 278 -34.47 -35.51 22.62
C GLU A 278 -34.57 -36.69 23.54
N ASP A 279 -34.26 -36.52 24.84
CA ASP A 279 -34.89 -37.24 25.98
C ASP A 279 -34.31 -36.71 27.29
N SER A 280 -34.91 -35.61 27.81
CA SER A 280 -35.02 -35.34 29.25
C SER A 280 -36.03 -34.24 29.51
#